data_b555280a3d6c881b280e452eb2c594f9
#
_entry.id   b555280a3d6c881b280e452eb2c594f9
#
_cell.length_a   1.000
_cell.length_b   1.000
_cell.length_c   1.000
_cell.angle_alpha   90.00
_cell.angle_beta   90.00
_cell.angle_gamma   90.00
#
_symmetry.space_group_name_H-M   'P 1'
#
loop_
_entity.id
_entity.type
_entity.pdbx_description
1 polymer ?
#
loop_
_entity_poly.entity_id
_entity_poly.type
_entity_poly.pdbx_seq_one_letter_code
_entity_poly.pdbx_strand_id
1 'polypeptide(L)'
;MKKIWVYILGVLTGIIVTIIVLAIIGVVMNAKNNPGTRMTNGMSFFETPGDIVEPSSVKIFQALGDGAALAECKGDGNYIYTGPNVLLYNEDDQPYYDEQVINVPQGKCFRQVGIYRYPTKGGTDRTVPIVMILDK
;
A
#
# COMPACT_ATOMS: atom_id res chain seq x y z
N MET A 1 49.09 -35.36 7.66
CA MET A 1 48.77 -33.94 7.75
C MET A 1 48.20 -33.31 6.48
N LYS A 2 48.73 -33.61 5.32
CA LYS A 2 48.23 -33.05 4.03
C LYS A 2 46.80 -33.41 3.69
N LYS A 3 46.34 -34.61 4.06
CA LYS A 3 44.96 -35.10 3.77
C LYS A 3 43.90 -34.38 4.60
N ILE A 4 44.19 -33.99 5.84
CA ILE A 4 43.28 -33.30 6.72
C ILE A 4 43.04 -31.85 6.23
N TRP A 5 44.08 -31.22 5.72
CA TRP A 5 43.98 -29.88 5.14
C TRP A 5 43.03 -29.81 3.93
N VAL A 6 43.08 -30.85 3.07
CA VAL A 6 42.20 -30.94 1.90
C VAL A 6 40.74 -31.10 2.34
N TYR A 7 40.46 -31.88 3.38
CA TYR A 7 39.11 -32.05 3.91
C TYR A 7 38.59 -30.77 4.55
N ILE A 8 39.41 -30.06 5.30
CA ILE A 8 39.05 -28.77 5.92
C ILE A 8 38.77 -27.73 4.82
N LEU A 9 39.57 -27.67 3.77
CA LEU A 9 39.36 -26.74 2.68
C LEU A 9 38.05 -27.07 1.91
N GLY A 10 37.74 -28.35 1.70
CA GLY A 10 36.49 -28.76 1.06
C GLY A 10 35.25 -28.45 1.86
N VAL A 11 35.29 -28.64 3.18
CA VAL A 11 34.17 -28.29 4.09
C VAL A 11 33.97 -26.78 4.11
N LEU A 12 35.04 -26.00 4.18
CA LEU A 12 34.95 -24.54 4.21
C LEU A 12 34.36 -23.97 2.93
N THR A 13 34.78 -24.46 1.76
CA THR A 13 34.19 -24.05 0.47
C THR A 13 32.73 -24.47 0.34
N GLY A 14 32.35 -25.65 0.81
CA GLY A 14 30.96 -26.11 0.83
C GLY A 14 30.06 -25.21 1.66
N ILE A 15 30.50 -24.77 2.84
CA ILE A 15 29.73 -23.87 3.72
C ILE A 15 29.54 -22.49 3.05
N ILE A 16 30.58 -21.93 2.44
CA ILE A 16 30.49 -20.63 1.75
C ILE A 16 29.52 -20.69 0.57
N VAL A 17 29.61 -21.72 -0.26
CA VAL A 17 28.71 -21.91 -1.40
C VAL A 17 27.26 -22.06 -0.93
N THR A 18 26.99 -22.80 0.15
CA THR A 18 25.66 -22.97 0.71
C THR A 18 25.08 -21.66 1.20
N ILE A 19 25.86 -20.82 1.89
CA ILE A 19 25.42 -19.50 2.35
C ILE A 19 25.08 -18.59 1.18
N ILE A 20 25.88 -18.58 0.13
CA ILE A 20 25.62 -17.79 -1.09
C ILE A 20 24.31 -18.24 -1.77
N VAL A 21 24.10 -19.54 -1.91
CA VAL A 21 22.87 -20.09 -2.51
C VAL A 21 21.64 -19.73 -1.67
N LEU A 22 21.70 -19.84 -0.35
CA LEU A 22 20.60 -19.45 0.52
C LEU A 22 20.32 -17.95 0.45
N ALA A 23 21.33 -17.12 0.37
CA ALA A 23 21.17 -15.68 0.20
C ALA A 23 20.47 -15.34 -1.13
N ILE A 24 20.85 -15.98 -2.22
CA ILE A 24 20.23 -15.82 -3.54
C ILE A 24 18.76 -16.26 -3.50
N ILE A 25 18.46 -17.41 -2.92
CA ILE A 25 17.10 -17.91 -2.77
C ILE A 25 16.26 -16.94 -1.91
N GLY A 26 16.81 -16.45 -0.83
CA GLY A 26 16.15 -15.45 0.02
C GLY A 26 15.80 -14.16 -0.74
N VAL A 27 16.72 -13.65 -1.53
CA VAL A 27 16.50 -12.45 -2.36
C VAL A 27 15.46 -12.72 -3.45
N VAL A 28 15.53 -13.87 -4.11
CA VAL A 28 14.57 -14.25 -5.18
C VAL A 28 13.16 -14.47 -4.58
N MET A 29 13.05 -15.10 -3.42
CA MET A 29 11.76 -15.29 -2.76
C MET A 29 11.16 -13.96 -2.30
N ASN A 30 12.00 -13.06 -1.79
CA ASN A 30 11.56 -11.73 -1.39
C ASN A 30 11.15 -10.88 -2.60
N ALA A 31 11.85 -11.02 -3.72
CA ALA A 31 11.46 -10.37 -4.98
C ALA A 31 10.17 -10.94 -5.58
N LYS A 32 9.93 -12.24 -5.44
CA LYS A 32 8.67 -12.88 -5.88
C LYS A 32 7.47 -12.49 -5.05
N ASN A 33 7.66 -12.19 -3.76
CA ASN A 33 6.59 -11.74 -2.88
C ASN A 33 6.29 -10.25 -3.05
N ASN A 34 6.98 -9.56 -3.94
CA ASN A 34 6.81 -8.13 -4.15
C ASN A 34 6.73 -7.75 -5.64
N PRO A 35 5.83 -8.36 -6.43
CA PRO A 35 5.59 -7.88 -7.79
C PRO A 35 4.68 -6.66 -7.72
N GLY A 36 5.21 -5.53 -7.30
CA GLY A 36 4.55 -4.24 -7.42
C GLY A 36 3.25 -4.04 -6.66
N THR A 37 2.85 -5.00 -5.85
CA THR A 37 1.62 -4.89 -5.08
C THR A 37 1.93 -5.15 -3.60
N ARG A 38 2.01 -4.08 -2.83
CA ARG A 38 2.17 -4.18 -1.39
C ARG A 38 0.80 -4.48 -0.77
N MET A 39 0.59 -5.70 -0.31
CA MET A 39 -0.60 -6.06 0.44
C MET A 39 -0.35 -5.86 1.93
N THR A 40 -1.13 -4.99 2.56
CA THR A 40 -1.10 -4.77 4.01
C THR A 40 -2.54 -4.58 4.49
N ASN A 41 -3.03 -5.47 5.34
CA ASN A 41 -4.35 -5.37 5.97
C ASN A 41 -5.52 -5.11 4.99
N GLY A 42 -5.57 -5.83 3.88
CA GLY A 42 -6.60 -5.66 2.86
C GLY A 42 -6.32 -4.55 1.85
N MET A 43 -5.23 -3.84 2.00
CA MET A 43 -4.76 -2.81 1.08
C MET A 43 -3.82 -3.42 0.04
N SER A 44 -4.05 -3.08 -1.21
CA SER A 44 -3.23 -3.50 -2.34
C SER A 44 -2.82 -2.25 -3.11
N PHE A 45 -1.53 -1.96 -3.15
CA PHE A 45 -0.99 -0.75 -3.79
C PHE A 45 -0.48 -1.05 -5.19
N PHE A 46 -0.68 -0.11 -6.11
CA PHE A 46 -0.16 -0.20 -7.47
C PHE A 46 1.34 0.17 -7.50
N GLU A 47 2.07 -0.34 -8.48
CA GLU A 47 3.46 0.05 -8.73
C GLU A 47 3.59 1.53 -9.11
N THR A 48 2.66 2.01 -9.92
CA THR A 48 2.60 3.39 -10.37
C THR A 48 1.22 3.97 -10.05
N PRO A 49 1.12 5.26 -9.70
CA PRO A 49 -0.17 5.89 -9.48
C PRO A 49 -1.09 5.75 -10.69
N GLY A 50 -2.36 5.46 -10.44
CA GLY A 50 -3.39 5.34 -11.46
C GLY A 50 -4.03 6.66 -11.84
N ASP A 51 -5.30 6.60 -12.20
CA ASP A 51 -6.04 7.76 -12.69
C ASP A 51 -6.32 8.79 -11.59
N ILE A 52 -6.52 10.04 -12.02
CA ILE A 52 -6.96 11.13 -11.14
C ILE A 52 -8.41 10.84 -10.74
N VAL A 53 -8.68 10.96 -9.45
CA VAL A 53 -10.02 10.79 -8.88
C VAL A 53 -10.61 12.16 -8.60
N GLU A 54 -11.70 12.49 -9.26
CA GLU A 54 -12.54 13.63 -8.90
C GLU A 54 -13.57 13.22 -7.82
N PRO A 55 -13.95 14.10 -6.93
CA PRO A 55 -13.72 15.54 -6.79
C PRO A 55 -12.45 15.88 -6.00
N SER A 56 -12.21 17.19 -5.83
CA SER A 56 -11.06 17.75 -5.11
C SER A 56 -11.23 17.83 -3.59
N SER A 57 -12.33 17.30 -3.05
CA SER A 57 -12.63 17.32 -1.61
C SER A 57 -13.30 16.02 -1.16
N VAL A 58 -12.90 15.54 0.00
CA VAL A 58 -13.48 14.35 0.63
C VAL A 58 -13.80 14.63 2.08
N LYS A 59 -14.83 13.96 2.61
CA LYS A 59 -15.17 14.00 4.04
C LYS A 59 -14.93 12.63 4.66
N ILE A 60 -14.13 12.57 5.70
CA ILE A 60 -13.84 11.34 6.41
C ILE A 60 -15.05 10.94 7.25
N PHE A 61 -15.49 9.69 7.11
CA PHE A 61 -16.54 9.13 7.96
C PHE A 61 -16.02 8.08 8.94
N GLN A 62 -14.85 7.51 8.70
CA GLN A 62 -14.22 6.56 9.62
C GLN A 62 -12.70 6.60 9.50
N ALA A 63 -12.03 7.08 10.53
CA ALA A 63 -10.57 6.99 10.63
C ALA A 63 -10.17 5.56 11.03
N LEU A 64 -9.20 5.00 10.31
CA LEU A 64 -8.71 3.62 10.54
C LEU A 64 -7.36 3.59 11.28
N GLY A 65 -6.71 4.72 11.46
CA GLY A 65 -5.34 4.80 11.99
C GLY A 65 -4.28 4.57 10.92
N ASP A 66 -3.02 4.71 11.31
CA ASP A 66 -1.84 4.49 10.44
C ASP A 66 -1.87 5.27 9.11
N GLY A 67 -2.40 6.49 9.14
CA GLY A 67 -2.49 7.34 7.95
C GLY A 67 -3.59 6.94 6.96
N ALA A 68 -4.56 6.14 7.38
CA ALA A 68 -5.66 5.68 6.54
C ALA A 68 -7.02 6.07 7.10
N ALA A 69 -7.95 6.42 6.24
CA ALA A 69 -9.33 6.74 6.61
C ALA A 69 -10.29 6.49 5.45
N LEU A 70 -11.48 5.99 5.78
CA LEU A 70 -12.58 5.91 4.83
C LEU A 70 -13.25 7.26 4.69
N ALA A 71 -13.46 7.71 3.46
CA ALA A 71 -13.98 9.01 3.14
C ALA A 71 -15.03 8.95 2.03
N GLU A 72 -15.94 9.92 2.05
CA GLU A 72 -16.92 10.16 0.99
C GLU A 72 -16.40 11.28 0.08
N CYS A 73 -16.52 11.09 -1.23
CA CYS A 73 -16.26 12.17 -2.16
C CYS A 73 -17.37 13.23 -2.09
N LYS A 74 -16.99 14.50 -1.92
CA LYS A 74 -17.92 15.62 -1.99
C LYS A 74 -17.93 16.21 -3.38
N GLY A 75 -19.15 16.35 -3.95
CA GLY A 75 -19.32 17.08 -5.22
C GLY A 75 -19.16 18.59 -5.01
N ASP A 76 -18.78 19.27 -6.08
CA ASP A 76 -18.72 20.72 -6.13
C ASP A 76 -20.14 21.30 -6.15
N GLY A 77 -20.55 21.96 -5.05
CA GLY A 77 -21.78 22.73 -5.00
C GLY A 77 -23.03 21.96 -4.53
N ASN A 78 -24.19 22.49 -4.78
CA ASN A 78 -25.50 22.23 -4.20
C ASN A 78 -26.06 20.80 -4.30
N TYR A 79 -25.30 19.85 -4.77
CA TYR A 79 -25.76 18.47 -4.87
C TYR A 79 -25.13 17.65 -3.74
N ILE A 80 -25.98 17.02 -2.94
CA ILE A 80 -25.59 15.94 -2.04
C ILE A 80 -25.21 14.76 -2.95
N TYR A 81 -24.04 14.85 -3.58
CA TYR A 81 -23.54 13.72 -4.32
C TYR A 81 -22.79 12.81 -3.34
N THR A 82 -23.45 11.75 -2.94
CA THR A 82 -22.77 10.63 -2.33
C THR A 82 -22.00 9.93 -3.43
N GLY A 83 -20.82 10.48 -3.76
CA GLY A 83 -19.89 9.84 -4.67
C GLY A 83 -19.38 8.53 -4.08
N PRO A 84 -18.59 7.78 -4.83
CA PRO A 84 -18.03 6.53 -4.34
C PRO A 84 -17.17 6.79 -3.11
N ASN A 85 -17.25 5.88 -2.14
CA ASN A 85 -16.36 5.90 -0.99
C ASN A 85 -14.94 5.60 -1.45
N VAL A 86 -13.97 6.21 -0.81
CA VAL A 86 -12.53 6.01 -1.06
C VAL A 86 -11.81 5.77 0.26
N LEU A 87 -10.66 5.09 0.20
CA LEU A 87 -9.72 5.07 1.30
C LEU A 87 -8.70 6.16 1.05
N LEU A 88 -8.68 7.18 1.92
CA LEU A 88 -7.65 8.21 1.91
C LEU A 88 -6.44 7.71 2.67
N TYR A 89 -5.26 7.79 2.06
CA TYR A 89 -4.02 7.29 2.62
C TYR A 89 -2.93 8.35 2.52
N ASN A 90 -2.06 8.43 3.55
CA ASN A 90 -0.84 9.21 3.51
C ASN A 90 0.34 8.38 4.01
N GLU A 91 1.53 8.64 3.47
CA GLU A 91 2.76 7.96 3.86
C GLU A 91 3.42 8.57 5.09
N ASP A 92 2.97 9.74 5.53
CA ASP A 92 3.54 10.48 6.66
C ASP A 92 2.96 10.05 8.01
N ASP A 93 2.10 9.03 8.03
CA ASP A 93 1.40 8.53 9.21
C ASP A 93 0.62 9.63 9.95
N GLN A 94 0.18 10.67 9.25
CA GLN A 94 -0.64 11.71 9.84
C GLN A 94 -2.01 11.15 10.20
N PRO A 95 -2.45 11.29 11.44
CA PRO A 95 -3.75 10.78 11.86
C PRO A 95 -4.89 11.59 11.24
N TYR A 96 -5.90 10.88 10.76
CA TYR A 96 -7.19 11.48 10.40
C TYR A 96 -8.18 11.33 11.54
N TYR A 97 -9.24 12.13 11.52
CA TYR A 97 -10.33 12.04 12.48
C TYR A 97 -11.69 12.03 11.77
N ASP A 98 -12.68 11.45 12.44
CA ASP A 98 -14.04 11.35 11.91
C ASP A 98 -14.63 12.74 11.65
N GLU A 99 -15.38 12.90 10.56
CA GLU A 99 -15.98 14.17 10.12
C GLU A 99 -14.96 15.18 9.54
N GLN A 100 -13.68 14.86 9.48
CA GLN A 100 -12.67 15.73 8.89
C GLN A 100 -12.91 15.93 7.39
N VAL A 101 -12.81 17.17 6.93
CA VAL A 101 -12.87 17.52 5.50
C VAL A 101 -11.45 17.74 4.98
N ILE A 102 -11.08 17.03 3.94
CA ILE A 102 -9.78 17.15 3.28
C ILE A 102 -9.99 17.78 1.91
N ASN A 103 -9.37 18.93 1.71
CA ASN A 103 -9.33 19.61 0.42
C ASN A 103 -7.96 19.40 -0.23
N VAL A 104 -7.96 19.16 -1.54
CA VAL A 104 -6.71 19.05 -2.29
C VAL A 104 -6.08 20.43 -2.43
N PRO A 105 -4.78 20.60 -2.07
CA PRO A 105 -4.09 21.85 -2.31
C PRO A 105 -4.00 22.18 -3.79
N GLN A 106 -3.86 23.46 -4.11
CA GLN A 106 -3.69 23.92 -5.49
C GLN A 106 -2.43 23.27 -6.12
N GLY A 107 -2.54 22.79 -7.34
CA GLY A 107 -1.46 22.09 -8.05
C GLY A 107 -1.36 20.60 -7.75
N LYS A 108 -2.21 20.08 -6.86
CA LYS A 108 -2.28 18.67 -6.50
C LYS A 108 -3.61 18.05 -6.89
N CYS A 109 -3.70 16.73 -6.82
CA CYS A 109 -4.93 15.99 -7.10
C CYS A 109 -4.98 14.72 -6.27
N PHE A 110 -6.18 14.17 -6.09
CA PHE A 110 -6.33 12.81 -5.63
C PHE A 110 -6.02 11.86 -6.77
N ARG A 111 -5.12 10.92 -6.53
CA ARG A 111 -4.80 9.85 -7.48
C ARG A 111 -5.04 8.50 -6.85
N GLN A 112 -5.60 7.59 -7.62
CA GLN A 112 -5.73 6.21 -7.18
C GLN A 112 -4.36 5.55 -7.13
N VAL A 113 -4.01 5.01 -5.96
CA VAL A 113 -2.73 4.32 -5.74
C VAL A 113 -2.91 2.86 -5.38
N GLY A 114 -4.13 2.39 -5.30
CA GLY A 114 -4.42 1.01 -4.96
C GLY A 114 -5.91 0.74 -4.77
N ILE A 115 -6.19 -0.41 -4.18
CA ILE A 115 -7.54 -0.82 -3.79
C ILE A 115 -7.53 -1.32 -2.34
N TYR A 116 -8.62 -1.09 -1.64
CA TYR A 116 -8.83 -1.56 -0.28
C TYR A 116 -10.08 -2.44 -0.22
N ARG A 117 -9.91 -3.63 0.31
CA ARG A 117 -11.00 -4.59 0.51
C ARG A 117 -11.23 -4.80 2.00
N TYR A 118 -12.47 -4.63 2.41
CA TYR A 118 -12.86 -4.79 3.81
C TYR A 118 -14.21 -5.51 3.93
N PRO A 119 -14.40 -6.30 5.02
CA PRO A 119 -15.67 -6.95 5.28
C PRO A 119 -16.70 -5.94 5.81
N THR A 120 -17.95 -6.08 5.39
CA THR A 120 -19.07 -5.31 5.91
C THR A 120 -19.84 -6.12 6.94
N LYS A 121 -20.68 -5.44 7.72
CA LYS A 121 -21.56 -6.09 8.73
C LYS A 121 -22.53 -7.11 8.12
N GLY A 122 -22.85 -6.98 6.84
CA GLY A 122 -23.73 -7.90 6.12
C GLY A 122 -23.05 -9.18 5.62
N GLY A 123 -21.77 -9.40 5.94
CA GLY A 123 -21.04 -10.61 5.52
C GLY A 123 -20.49 -10.54 4.09
N THR A 124 -20.65 -9.43 3.38
CA THR A 124 -20.08 -9.20 2.05
C THR A 124 -18.83 -8.32 2.15
N ASP A 125 -17.87 -8.56 1.26
CA ASP A 125 -16.70 -7.69 1.15
C ASP A 125 -17.00 -6.48 0.25
N ARG A 126 -16.46 -5.33 0.62
CA ARG A 126 -16.46 -4.12 -0.19
C ARG A 126 -15.05 -3.79 -0.65
N THR A 127 -14.94 -3.32 -1.88
CA THR A 127 -13.67 -2.85 -2.44
C THR A 127 -13.81 -1.38 -2.82
N VAL A 128 -12.90 -0.55 -2.33
CA VAL A 128 -12.86 0.89 -2.61
C VAL A 128 -11.48 1.27 -3.13
N PRO A 129 -11.36 2.33 -3.96
CA PRO A 129 -10.05 2.80 -4.38
C PRO A 129 -9.31 3.45 -3.20
N ILE A 130 -7.99 3.22 -3.15
CA ILE A 130 -7.09 3.96 -2.25
C ILE A 130 -6.61 5.18 -3.02
N VAL A 131 -6.77 6.36 -2.44
CA VAL A 131 -6.34 7.62 -3.04
C VAL A 131 -5.32 8.32 -2.16
N MET A 132 -4.40 9.00 -2.81
CA MET A 132 -3.41 9.87 -2.17
C MET A 132 -3.43 11.24 -2.84
N ILE A 133 -3.03 12.26 -2.10
CA ILE A 133 -2.79 13.59 -2.65
C ILE A 133 -1.41 13.61 -3.27
N LEU A 134 -1.35 13.74 -4.59
CA LEU A 134 -0.12 13.77 -5.37
C LEU A 134 -0.08 15.02 -6.25
N ASP A 135 1.11 15.34 -6.74
CA ASP A 135 1.28 16.42 -7.71
C ASP A 135 0.60 16.08 -9.04
N LYS A 136 0.02 17.08 -9.66
CA LYS A 136 -0.57 16.95 -11.00
C LYS A 136 0.46 16.61 -12.06
#